data_7296f2236d39bdd2a89283ae2db5744b
#
_entry.id   7296f2236d39bdd2a89283ae2db5744b
#
_cell.length_a   1.000
_cell.length_b   1.000
_cell.length_c   1.000
_cell.angle_alpha   90.00
_cell.angle_beta   90.00
_cell.angle_gamma   90.00
#
_symmetry.space_group_name_H-M   'P 1'
#
loop_
_entity.id
_entity.type
_entity.pdbx_description
1 polymer ?
#
loop_
_entity_poly.entity_id
_entity_poly.type
_entity_poly.pdbx_seq_one_letter_code
_entity_poly.pdbx_strand_id
1 'polypeptide(L)' 'MKYRVYTEDNYSARLGYYLPTYFKTKKEAQAYAKTLTKPAIIERKLVNSWVKY' A
#
# COMPACT_ATOMS: atom_id res chain seq x y z
N MET A 1 -10.48 -3.12 -4.91
CA MET A 1 -9.44 -2.19 -5.34
C MET A 1 -8.18 -2.95 -5.71
N LYS A 2 -7.43 -2.44 -6.69
CA LYS A 2 -6.32 -3.19 -7.28
C LYS A 2 -4.96 -2.88 -6.69
N TYR A 3 -4.82 -1.76 -6.00
CA TYR A 3 -3.53 -1.33 -5.46
C TYR A 3 -3.66 -0.89 -4.03
N ARG A 4 -2.60 -1.09 -3.27
CA ARG A 4 -2.53 -0.58 -1.91
C ARG A 4 -1.13 -0.05 -1.62
N VAL A 5 -1.06 0.97 -0.78
CA VAL A 5 0.20 1.63 -0.42
C VAL A 5 0.30 1.70 1.09
N TYR A 6 1.47 1.39 1.62
CA TYR A 6 1.70 1.53 3.06
C TYR A 6 3.18 1.80 3.33
N THR A 7 3.44 2.32 4.53
CA THR A 7 4.80 2.52 5.04
C THR A 7 4.90 1.80 6.39
N GLU A 8 6.08 1.83 6.99
CA GLU A 8 6.27 1.24 8.32
C GLU A 8 5.39 1.89 9.38
N ASP A 9 5.00 3.15 9.19
CA ASP A 9 4.11 3.85 10.12
C ASP A 9 2.69 3.30 10.12
N ASN A 10 2.35 2.55 9.09
CA ASN A 10 1.02 1.96 8.97
C ASN A 10 0.89 0.62 9.69
N TYR A 11 1.97 0.14 10.30
CA TYR A 11 1.92 -1.13 11.00
C TYR A 11 1.19 -0.97 12.34
N SER A 12 0.23 -1.84 12.58
CA SER A 12 -0.48 -1.88 13.86
C SER A 12 0.04 -3.04 14.69
N ALA A 13 0.80 -2.71 15.74
CA ALA A 13 1.30 -3.73 16.65
C ALA A 13 0.16 -4.45 17.36
N ARG A 14 -0.93 -3.74 17.59
CA ARG A 14 -2.09 -4.31 18.26
C ARG A 14 -2.80 -5.36 17.41
N LEU A 15 -2.87 -5.11 16.09
CA LEU A 15 -3.54 -6.01 15.16
C LEU A 15 -2.57 -7.02 14.53
N GLY A 16 -1.29 -6.71 14.55
CA GLY A 16 -0.28 -7.57 13.97
C GLY A 16 -0.16 -7.49 12.46
N TYR A 17 -0.70 -6.44 11.83
CA TYR A 17 -0.57 -6.28 10.38
C TYR A 17 -0.62 -4.81 10.00
N TYR A 18 -0.31 -4.52 8.73
CA TYR A 18 -0.32 -3.18 8.19
C TYR A 18 -1.73 -2.75 7.80
N LEU A 19 -1.99 -1.45 7.96
CA LEU A 19 -3.27 -0.83 7.57
C LEU A 19 -3.02 0.04 6.34
N PRO A 20 -3.09 -0.52 5.12
CA PRO A 20 -2.74 0.21 3.92
C PRO A 20 -3.88 1.10 3.44
N THR A 21 -3.52 2.04 2.54
CA THR A 21 -4.50 2.84 1.82
C THR A 21 -4.70 2.21 0.45
N TYR A 22 -5.94 2.05 0.03
CA TYR A 22 -6.30 1.36 -1.21
C TYR A 22 -6.60 2.33 -2.33
N PHE A 23 -6.22 1.95 -3.56
CA PHE A 23 -6.43 2.76 -4.76
C PHE A 23 -6.93 1.89 -5.90
N LYS A 24 -7.65 2.51 -6.85
CA LYS A 24 -8.17 1.80 -8.02
C LYS A 24 -7.15 1.67 -9.12
N THR A 25 -6.24 2.65 -9.24
CA THR A 25 -5.26 2.68 -10.32
C THR A 25 -3.85 2.81 -9.79
N LYS A 26 -2.90 2.34 -10.60
CA LYS A 26 -1.48 2.47 -10.30
C LYS A 26 -1.05 3.93 -10.18
N LYS A 27 -1.58 4.78 -11.06
CA LYS A 27 -1.23 6.19 -11.09
C LYS A 27 -1.59 6.87 -9.77
N GLU A 28 -2.77 6.58 -9.24
CA GLU A 28 -3.20 7.14 -7.96
C GLU A 28 -2.31 6.62 -6.82
N ALA A 29 -2.00 5.34 -6.83
CA ALA A 29 -1.13 4.74 -5.80
C ALA A 29 0.26 5.37 -5.82
N GLN A 30 0.84 5.56 -6.99
CA GLN A 30 2.15 6.17 -7.13
C GLN A 30 2.15 7.64 -6.71
N ALA A 31 1.10 8.37 -7.07
CA ALA A 31 0.98 9.77 -6.68
C ALA A 31 0.93 9.91 -5.17
N TYR A 32 0.15 9.04 -4.51
CA TYR A 32 0.07 9.04 -3.05
C TYR A 32 1.42 8.69 -2.43
N ALA A 33 2.09 7.67 -2.96
CA ALA A 33 3.38 7.24 -2.43
C ALA A 33 4.42 8.36 -2.46
N LYS A 34 4.37 9.22 -3.48
CA LYS A 34 5.30 10.35 -3.61
C LYS A 34 5.09 11.41 -2.55
N THR A 35 3.92 11.48 -1.93
CA THR A 35 3.64 12.46 -0.90
C THR A 35 4.17 12.04 0.47
N LEU A 36 4.59 10.79 0.60
CA LEU A 36 5.04 10.25 1.88
C LEU A 36 6.51 10.54 2.09
N THR A 37 6.88 10.82 3.36
CA THR A 37 8.26 11.14 3.70
C THR A 37 9.12 9.90 3.89
N LYS A 38 8.50 8.72 4.08
CA LYS A 38 9.18 7.47 4.27
C LYS A 38 9.02 6.57 3.05
N PRO A 39 9.94 5.63 2.83
CA PRO A 39 9.78 4.68 1.74
C PRO A 39 8.43 3.96 1.82
N ALA A 40 7.67 4.01 0.74
CA ALA A 40 6.36 3.40 0.67
C ALA A 40 6.41 2.12 -0.15
N ILE A 41 5.62 1.14 0.28
CA ILE A 41 5.47 -0.12 -0.46
C ILE A 41 4.16 -0.06 -1.21
N ILE A 42 4.23 -0.31 -2.52
CA ILE A 42 3.05 -0.39 -3.38
C ILE A 42 2.85 -1.86 -3.73
N GLU A 43 1.65 -2.37 -3.50
CA GLU A 43 1.31 -3.74 -3.86
C GLU A 43 0.14 -3.76 -4.82
N ARG A 44 0.18 -4.68 -5.76
CA ARG A 44 -0.90 -4.90 -6.72
C ARG A 44 -1.62 -6.19 -6.38
N LYS A 45 -2.94 -6.18 -6.47
CA LYS A 45 -3.73 -7.37 -6.21
C LYS A 45 -3.77 -8.26 -7.46
N LEU A 46 -3.39 -9.51 -7.26
CA LEU A 46 -3.66 -10.58 -8.20
C LEU A 46 -4.94 -11.28 -7.76
N VAL A 47 -5.31 -12.34 -8.44
CA VAL A 47 -6.60 -13.00 -8.16
C VAL A 47 -6.77 -13.35 -6.68
N ASN A 48 -5.76 -13.96 -6.08
CA ASN A 48 -5.85 -14.42 -4.69
C ASN A 48 -4.78 -13.87 -3.77
N SER A 49 -3.96 -12.95 -4.23
CA SER A 49 -2.86 -12.47 -3.40
C SER A 49 -2.43 -11.06 -3.77
N TRP A 50 -1.63 -10.47 -2.88
CA TRP A 50 -1.01 -9.17 -3.11
C TRP A 50 0.47 -9.39 -3.39
N VAL A 51 0.99 -8.71 -4.41
CA VAL A 51 2.40 -8.78 -4.74
C VAL A 51 2.99 -7.39 -4.79
N LYS A 52 4.27 -7.29 -4.45
CA LYS A 52 4.98 -6.03 -4.52
C LYS A 52 5.02 -5.54 -5.96
N TYR A 53 4.73 -4.28 -6.12
CA TYR A 53 4.72 -3.67 -7.44
C TYR A 53 6.08 -3.03 -7.81
#